data_bfdfac852a71b9f399afac6a40cc724c
#
_entry.id   bfdfac852a71b9f399afac6a40cc724c
#
_cell.length_a   1.000
_cell.length_b   1.000
_cell.length_c   1.000
_cell.angle_alpha   90.00
_cell.angle_beta   90.00
_cell.angle_gamma   90.00
#
_symmetry.space_group_name_H-M   'P 1'
#
loop_
_entity.id
_entity.type
_entity.pdbx_description
1 polymer ?
#
loop_
_entity_poly.entity_id
_entity_poly.type
_entity_poly.pdbx_seq_one_letter_code
_entity_poly.pdbx_strand_id
1 'polypeptide(L)'
;AGSSWYFLRYIDSKNNEELVNREKADKYLPVDMYIGGVEHAVLHLLYSRFYTKFLNDIGVIDFDEPFKKLFNQGMITGKNGIKMSKSKGNVVSPDDLVRDYGCDSLRIYELFVGPPELDSEWDDKGIEGVNRFLKRFWKLALDNKDKDIKATPELVKVRHKLVHDITNRLNTFSLNTVISGFMEYNNKLMELSKKGGVDKETLETYIILLAPFAPHVSEELWEQFGHTDSVFHATWPEYDEEAMKDDEIEIPVQINGKTKCTIAINPDGDKDEILAKAKEALGDKVNGTIRKEIYVPGRIVNLVIK
;
A
#
# COMPACT_ATOMS: atom_id res chain seq x y z
N ALA A 1 17.42 -31.79 4.12
CA ALA A 1 17.69 -31.50 2.71
C ALA A 1 16.46 -30.93 1.98
N GLY A 2 15.22 -31.41 2.30
CA GLY A 2 14.00 -30.97 1.58
C GLY A 2 13.80 -29.44 1.50
N SER A 3 14.03 -28.72 2.58
CA SER A 3 13.92 -27.26 2.63
C SER A 3 14.90 -26.52 1.68
N SER A 4 15.98 -27.18 1.25
CA SER A 4 17.00 -26.54 0.41
C SER A 4 16.63 -26.45 -1.06
N TRP A 5 15.58 -27.16 -1.49
CA TRP A 5 15.15 -27.20 -2.89
C TRP A 5 13.61 -27.26 -3.06
N TYR A 6 12.83 -27.04 -2.01
CA TYR A 6 11.37 -27.15 -2.03
C TYR A 6 10.71 -26.27 -3.10
N PHE A 7 11.27 -25.11 -3.40
CA PHE A 7 10.77 -24.18 -4.42
C PHE A 7 10.81 -24.78 -5.83
N LEU A 8 11.80 -25.63 -6.14
CA LEU A 8 11.81 -26.43 -7.37
C LEU A 8 10.65 -27.43 -7.38
N ARG A 9 10.41 -28.11 -6.26
CA ARG A 9 9.34 -29.10 -6.16
C ARG A 9 7.95 -28.49 -6.21
N TYR A 10 7.77 -27.26 -5.74
CA TYR A 10 6.48 -26.58 -5.76
C TYR A 10 5.94 -26.35 -7.16
N ILE A 11 6.77 -26.02 -8.14
CA ILE A 11 6.35 -25.80 -9.52
C ILE A 11 6.00 -27.10 -10.26
N ASP A 12 6.45 -28.25 -9.74
CA ASP A 12 6.22 -29.56 -10.36
C ASP A 12 5.92 -30.67 -9.33
N SER A 13 4.99 -30.39 -8.42
CA SER A 13 4.72 -31.21 -7.23
C SER A 13 4.22 -32.62 -7.51
N LYS A 14 3.65 -32.87 -8.69
CA LYS A 14 3.09 -34.17 -9.09
C LYS A 14 4.02 -35.00 -9.99
N ASN A 15 5.20 -34.51 -10.30
CA ASN A 15 6.19 -35.23 -11.10
C ASN A 15 6.81 -36.38 -10.27
N ASN A 16 6.70 -37.60 -10.75
CA ASN A 16 7.23 -38.79 -10.10
C ASN A 16 8.43 -39.41 -10.85
N GLU A 17 8.80 -38.85 -12.01
CA GLU A 17 9.83 -39.39 -12.89
C GLU A 17 11.17 -38.65 -12.71
N GLU A 18 11.14 -37.36 -12.49
CA GLU A 18 12.30 -36.51 -12.34
C GLU A 18 12.17 -35.53 -11.17
N LEU A 19 13.29 -34.94 -10.74
CA LEU A 19 13.33 -33.96 -9.65
C LEU A 19 12.44 -32.77 -9.92
N VAL A 20 12.49 -32.23 -11.14
CA VAL A 20 11.67 -31.15 -11.67
C VAL A 20 11.75 -31.16 -13.19
N ASN A 21 10.65 -30.91 -13.87
CA ASN A 21 10.68 -30.71 -15.31
C ASN A 21 11.44 -29.44 -15.67
N ARG A 22 12.43 -29.58 -16.55
CA ARG A 22 13.35 -28.48 -16.91
C ARG A 22 12.60 -27.28 -17.51
N GLU A 23 11.70 -27.48 -18.44
CA GLU A 23 10.95 -26.38 -19.07
C GLU A 23 10.15 -25.58 -18.06
N LYS A 24 9.56 -26.26 -17.06
CA LYS A 24 8.88 -25.58 -15.94
C LYS A 24 9.86 -24.82 -15.06
N ALA A 25 11.03 -25.40 -14.75
CA ALA A 25 12.05 -24.73 -13.95
C ALA A 25 12.52 -23.47 -14.65
N ASP A 26 12.87 -23.53 -15.92
CA ASP A 26 13.38 -22.39 -16.70
C ASP A 26 12.31 -21.29 -16.88
N LYS A 27 11.03 -21.67 -16.91
CA LYS A 27 9.92 -20.71 -17.04
C LYS A 27 9.59 -19.95 -15.76
N TYR A 28 9.62 -20.62 -14.61
CA TYR A 28 9.10 -20.08 -13.34
C TYR A 28 10.17 -19.73 -12.32
N LEU A 29 11.43 -20.07 -12.57
CA LEU A 29 12.55 -19.83 -11.66
C LEU A 29 13.67 -19.04 -12.38
N PRO A 30 14.60 -18.41 -11.67
CA PRO A 30 14.70 -18.29 -10.19
C PRO A 30 13.51 -17.57 -9.56
N VAL A 31 13.27 -17.80 -8.26
CA VAL A 31 12.20 -17.12 -7.50
C VAL A 31 12.38 -15.61 -7.56
N ASP A 32 11.34 -14.87 -7.89
CA ASP A 32 11.44 -13.42 -8.10
C ASP A 32 11.75 -12.65 -6.81
N MET A 33 11.12 -13.02 -5.69
CA MET A 33 11.35 -12.41 -4.38
C MET A 33 11.29 -13.46 -3.29
N TYR A 34 12.32 -13.51 -2.46
CA TYR A 34 12.42 -14.43 -1.33
C TYR A 34 12.43 -13.67 -0.01
N ILE A 35 11.45 -13.96 0.85
CA ILE A 35 11.24 -13.24 2.10
C ILE A 35 11.54 -14.18 3.26
N GLY A 36 12.37 -13.74 4.21
CA GLY A 36 12.70 -14.54 5.37
C GLY A 36 13.60 -13.81 6.37
N GLY A 37 13.74 -14.40 7.56
CA GLY A 37 14.58 -13.83 8.61
C GLY A 37 16.06 -13.88 8.27
N VAL A 38 16.82 -12.90 8.75
CA VAL A 38 18.27 -12.78 8.53
C VAL A 38 19.06 -13.97 9.09
N GLU A 39 18.53 -14.68 10.09
CA GLU A 39 19.12 -15.87 10.69
C GLU A 39 19.32 -17.00 9.69
N HIS A 40 18.60 -17.01 8.60
CA HIS A 40 18.71 -18.02 7.55
C HIS A 40 19.90 -17.81 6.60
N ALA A 41 20.62 -16.70 6.71
CA ALA A 41 21.76 -16.39 5.83
C ALA A 41 22.85 -17.50 5.86
N VAL A 42 23.16 -18.01 7.04
CA VAL A 42 24.17 -19.07 7.23
C VAL A 42 23.58 -20.49 7.33
N LEU A 43 22.28 -20.63 7.15
CA LEU A 43 21.55 -21.89 7.23
C LEU A 43 20.83 -22.17 5.90
N HIS A 44 19.54 -21.92 5.85
CA HIS A 44 18.69 -22.25 4.72
C HIS A 44 19.14 -21.58 3.41
N LEU A 45 19.49 -20.31 3.42
CA LEU A 45 19.91 -19.60 2.21
C LEU A 45 21.23 -20.15 1.65
N LEU A 46 22.21 -20.45 2.51
CA LEU A 46 23.45 -21.08 2.12
C LEU A 46 23.22 -22.45 1.48
N TYR A 47 22.37 -23.27 2.10
CA TYR A 47 22.07 -24.61 1.58
C TYR A 47 21.27 -24.56 0.28
N SER A 48 20.31 -23.65 0.14
CA SER A 48 19.54 -23.49 -1.09
C SER A 48 20.45 -23.08 -2.26
N ARG A 49 21.36 -22.13 -2.04
CA ARG A 49 22.35 -21.75 -3.05
C ARG A 49 23.29 -22.90 -3.43
N PHE A 50 23.75 -23.66 -2.45
CA PHE A 50 24.61 -24.82 -2.70
C PHE A 50 23.89 -25.87 -3.58
N TYR A 51 22.64 -26.19 -3.24
CA TYR A 51 21.84 -27.14 -4.04
C TYR A 51 21.59 -26.62 -5.45
N THR A 52 21.23 -25.36 -5.60
CA THR A 52 20.98 -24.76 -6.91
C THR A 52 22.24 -24.79 -7.78
N LYS A 53 23.40 -24.40 -7.27
CA LYS A 53 24.68 -24.47 -8.00
C LYS A 53 25.03 -25.90 -8.40
N PHE A 54 24.87 -26.86 -7.49
CA PHE A 54 25.10 -28.27 -7.79
C PHE A 54 24.18 -28.78 -8.89
N LEU A 55 22.88 -28.47 -8.84
CA LEU A 55 21.90 -28.89 -9.85
C LEU A 55 22.17 -28.23 -11.22
N ASN A 56 22.67 -27.01 -11.22
CA ASN A 56 23.15 -26.34 -12.43
C ASN A 56 24.40 -27.03 -12.99
N ASP A 57 25.39 -27.33 -12.16
CA ASP A 57 26.64 -28.01 -12.56
C ASP A 57 26.39 -29.36 -13.22
N ILE A 58 25.40 -30.10 -12.77
CA ILE A 58 25.01 -31.41 -13.34
C ILE A 58 23.95 -31.30 -14.45
N GLY A 59 23.57 -30.08 -14.85
CA GLY A 59 22.68 -29.83 -15.99
C GLY A 59 21.19 -30.09 -15.77
N VAL A 60 20.73 -30.14 -14.52
CA VAL A 60 19.29 -30.32 -14.18
C VAL A 60 18.50 -29.04 -14.39
N ILE A 61 19.10 -27.86 -14.13
CA ILE A 61 18.52 -26.53 -14.28
C ILE A 61 19.53 -25.59 -14.98
N ASP A 62 19.05 -24.46 -15.55
CA ASP A 62 19.89 -23.52 -16.30
C ASP A 62 20.33 -22.27 -15.52
N PHE A 63 19.95 -22.14 -14.26
CA PHE A 63 20.30 -21.01 -13.39
C PHE A 63 21.14 -21.48 -12.19
N ASP A 64 22.02 -20.60 -11.71
CA ASP A 64 22.99 -20.89 -10.63
C ASP A 64 22.67 -20.19 -9.30
N GLU A 65 21.66 -19.29 -9.27
CA GLU A 65 21.18 -18.63 -8.07
C GLU A 65 19.66 -18.89 -7.90
N PRO A 66 19.19 -19.30 -6.71
CA PRO A 66 17.79 -19.71 -6.50
C PRO A 66 16.81 -18.54 -6.45
N PHE A 67 17.27 -17.31 -6.07
CA PHE A 67 16.44 -16.15 -5.79
C PHE A 67 16.99 -14.92 -6.51
N LYS A 68 16.13 -14.17 -7.23
CA LYS A 68 16.50 -12.91 -7.90
C LYS A 68 16.64 -11.77 -6.89
N LYS A 69 15.78 -11.74 -5.87
CA LYS A 69 15.76 -10.71 -4.82
C LYS A 69 15.54 -11.35 -3.46
N LEU A 70 16.35 -10.96 -2.49
CA LEU A 70 16.17 -11.32 -1.09
C LEU A 70 15.63 -10.12 -0.32
N PHE A 71 14.59 -10.33 0.48
CA PHE A 71 14.07 -9.36 1.42
C PHE A 71 14.12 -9.95 2.83
N ASN A 72 14.96 -9.36 3.70
CA ASN A 72 15.03 -9.75 5.10
C ASN A 72 14.00 -8.97 5.91
N GLN A 73 13.09 -9.71 6.54
CA GLN A 73 12.12 -9.14 7.45
C GLN A 73 12.67 -8.94 8.85
N GLY A 74 12.15 -7.94 9.56
CA GLY A 74 12.37 -7.75 10.99
C GLY A 74 11.62 -8.80 11.83
N MET A 75 11.80 -8.74 13.13
CA MET A 75 11.19 -9.65 14.10
C MET A 75 10.06 -8.93 14.86
N ILE A 76 8.92 -9.59 15.01
CA ILE A 76 7.89 -9.16 15.93
C ILE A 76 8.25 -9.69 17.31
N THR A 77 8.54 -8.78 18.23
CA THR A 77 8.91 -9.09 19.61
C THR A 77 7.73 -8.94 20.56
N GLY A 78 7.81 -9.57 21.72
CA GLY A 78 6.90 -9.30 22.83
C GLY A 78 7.26 -7.99 23.52
N LYS A 79 6.57 -7.69 24.63
CA LYS A 79 6.80 -6.49 25.44
C LYS A 79 8.29 -6.30 25.81
N ASN A 80 8.74 -5.05 25.77
CA ASN A 80 10.13 -4.64 26.04
C ASN A 80 11.17 -5.18 25.05
N GLY A 81 10.77 -5.44 23.78
CA GLY A 81 11.66 -5.93 22.75
C GLY A 81 12.15 -7.37 22.97
N ILE A 82 11.51 -8.12 23.86
CA ILE A 82 11.94 -9.48 24.19
C ILE A 82 11.40 -10.45 23.14
N LYS A 83 12.28 -11.24 22.52
CA LYS A 83 11.89 -12.30 21.59
C LYS A 83 10.85 -13.24 22.23
N MET A 84 9.74 -13.45 21.52
CA MET A 84 8.70 -14.38 21.96
C MET A 84 9.22 -15.80 22.01
N SER A 85 8.92 -16.53 23.10
CA SER A 85 9.22 -17.95 23.23
C SER A 85 8.25 -18.62 24.22
N LYS A 86 7.97 -19.89 23.97
CA LYS A 86 7.10 -20.70 24.86
C LYS A 86 7.67 -20.79 26.29
N SER A 87 9.00 -20.87 26.41
CA SER A 87 9.69 -20.94 27.72
C SER A 87 9.58 -19.65 28.55
N LYS A 88 9.36 -18.50 27.90
CA LYS A 88 9.15 -17.21 28.57
C LYS A 88 7.69 -16.87 28.82
N GLY A 89 6.76 -17.65 28.29
CA GLY A 89 5.31 -17.41 28.44
C GLY A 89 4.81 -16.11 27.80
N ASN A 90 5.57 -15.54 26.85
CA ASN A 90 5.25 -14.26 26.21
C ASN A 90 4.80 -14.42 24.73
N VAL A 91 4.39 -15.61 24.35
CA VAL A 91 3.88 -15.90 23.00
C VAL A 91 2.45 -15.40 22.88
N VAL A 92 2.15 -14.69 21.82
CA VAL A 92 0.78 -14.34 21.40
C VAL A 92 0.27 -15.44 20.49
N SER A 93 -0.91 -16.03 20.82
CA SER A 93 -1.53 -17.06 20.00
C SER A 93 -2.34 -16.43 18.86
N PRO A 94 -2.04 -16.73 17.58
CA PRO A 94 -2.88 -16.32 16.47
C PRO A 94 -4.33 -16.81 16.59
N ASP A 95 -4.56 -18.00 17.13
CA ASP A 95 -5.89 -18.61 17.24
C ASP A 95 -6.83 -17.77 18.11
N ASP A 96 -6.34 -17.21 19.21
CA ASP A 96 -7.12 -16.33 20.07
C ASP A 96 -7.50 -15.03 19.35
N LEU A 97 -6.55 -14.43 18.63
CA LEU A 97 -6.77 -13.21 17.86
C LEU A 97 -7.74 -13.42 16.69
N VAL A 98 -7.62 -14.55 15.99
CA VAL A 98 -8.56 -14.92 14.91
C VAL A 98 -9.97 -15.12 15.46
N ARG A 99 -10.11 -15.77 16.60
CA ARG A 99 -11.43 -15.96 17.25
C ARG A 99 -12.06 -14.62 17.64
N ASP A 100 -11.28 -13.69 18.21
CA ASP A 100 -11.79 -12.47 18.82
C ASP A 100 -11.95 -11.32 17.81
N TYR A 101 -11.08 -11.23 16.80
CA TYR A 101 -11.03 -10.13 15.83
C TYR A 101 -11.22 -10.56 14.36
N GLY A 102 -11.13 -11.84 14.06
CA GLY A 102 -11.13 -12.37 12.70
C GLY A 102 -9.75 -12.39 12.04
N CYS A 103 -9.60 -13.30 11.08
CA CYS A 103 -8.33 -13.53 10.39
C CYS A 103 -7.84 -12.28 9.63
N ASP A 104 -8.72 -11.56 8.96
CA ASP A 104 -8.33 -10.37 8.17
C ASP A 104 -7.80 -9.23 9.07
N SER A 105 -8.34 -9.07 10.28
CA SER A 105 -7.81 -8.10 11.23
C SER A 105 -6.39 -8.43 11.67
N LEU A 106 -6.10 -9.71 11.92
CA LEU A 106 -4.75 -10.17 12.26
C LEU A 106 -3.79 -9.94 11.09
N ARG A 107 -4.16 -10.37 9.88
CA ARG A 107 -3.34 -10.22 8.67
C ARG A 107 -2.96 -8.76 8.41
N ILE A 108 -3.94 -7.86 8.46
CA ILE A 108 -3.70 -6.43 8.27
C ILE A 108 -2.84 -5.86 9.40
N TYR A 109 -3.08 -6.29 10.64
CA TYR A 109 -2.33 -5.77 11.78
C TYR A 109 -0.84 -6.17 11.72
N GLU A 110 -0.52 -7.41 11.36
CA GLU A 110 0.87 -7.86 11.17
C GLU A 110 1.62 -7.03 10.12
N LEU A 111 0.92 -6.61 9.05
CA LEU A 111 1.51 -5.75 8.02
C LEU A 111 1.60 -4.28 8.45
N PHE A 112 0.72 -3.84 9.35
CA PHE A 112 0.61 -2.44 9.78
C PHE A 112 1.54 -2.07 10.93
N VAL A 113 1.97 -3.03 11.73
CA VAL A 113 2.69 -2.80 13.00
C VAL A 113 3.99 -2.01 12.83
N GLY A 114 4.63 -2.07 11.66
CA GLY A 114 5.85 -1.32 11.33
C GLY A 114 6.37 -1.60 9.92
N PRO A 115 7.45 -0.95 9.52
CA PRO A 115 8.16 -1.28 8.29
C PRO A 115 8.59 -2.74 8.32
N PRO A 116 8.34 -3.53 7.26
CA PRO A 116 8.55 -4.98 7.29
C PRO A 116 10.00 -5.39 7.50
N GLU A 117 10.97 -4.54 7.21
CA GLU A 117 12.41 -4.76 7.42
C GLU A 117 12.91 -4.45 8.83
N LEU A 118 12.08 -3.82 9.67
CA LEU A 118 12.45 -3.42 11.03
C LEU A 118 11.78 -4.30 12.08
N ASP A 119 12.47 -4.48 13.21
CA ASP A 119 11.88 -5.11 14.38
C ASP A 119 10.75 -4.24 14.93
N SER A 120 9.66 -4.88 15.32
CA SER A 120 8.49 -4.22 15.90
C SER A 120 8.02 -4.91 17.17
N GLU A 121 7.53 -4.14 18.13
CA GLU A 121 6.96 -4.68 19.37
C GLU A 121 5.47 -4.93 19.16
N TRP A 122 5.00 -6.10 19.59
CA TRP A 122 3.58 -6.44 19.57
C TRP A 122 2.80 -5.60 20.59
N ASP A 123 1.73 -4.95 20.13
CA ASP A 123 0.77 -4.23 20.96
C ASP A 123 -0.64 -4.81 20.76
N ASP A 124 -1.19 -5.39 21.84
CA ASP A 124 -2.53 -6.00 21.83
C ASP A 124 -3.65 -5.00 21.47
N LYS A 125 -3.42 -3.69 21.66
CA LYS A 125 -4.41 -2.65 21.34
C LYS A 125 -4.41 -2.25 19.85
N GLY A 126 -3.32 -2.49 19.15
CA GLY A 126 -3.19 -2.09 17.75
C GLY A 126 -4.20 -2.79 16.84
N ILE A 127 -4.47 -4.08 17.10
CA ILE A 127 -5.43 -4.87 16.31
C ILE A 127 -6.88 -4.34 16.43
N GLU A 128 -7.24 -3.74 17.55
CA GLU A 128 -8.57 -3.11 17.71
C GLU A 128 -8.79 -1.95 16.72
N GLY A 129 -7.74 -1.18 16.46
CA GLY A 129 -7.76 -0.09 15.48
C GLY A 129 -8.03 -0.60 14.07
N VAL A 130 -7.35 -1.68 13.69
CA VAL A 130 -7.53 -2.36 12.40
C VAL A 130 -8.93 -2.96 12.29
N ASN A 131 -9.42 -3.65 13.31
CA ASN A 131 -10.78 -4.22 13.31
C ASN A 131 -11.85 -3.13 13.14
N ARG A 132 -11.69 -1.97 13.82
CA ARG A 132 -12.58 -0.82 13.60
C ARG A 132 -12.53 -0.29 12.18
N PHE A 133 -11.35 -0.23 11.58
CA PHE A 133 -11.19 0.17 10.18
C PHE A 133 -11.99 -0.75 9.26
N LEU A 134 -11.80 -2.06 9.34
CA LEU A 134 -12.54 -3.03 8.52
C LEU A 134 -14.05 -2.93 8.71
N LYS A 135 -14.54 -2.82 9.95
CA LYS A 135 -15.98 -2.63 10.24
C LYS A 135 -16.54 -1.34 9.66
N ARG A 136 -15.75 -0.26 9.66
CA ARG A 136 -16.17 1.03 9.08
C ARG A 136 -16.23 0.95 7.56
N PHE A 137 -15.25 0.29 6.92
CA PHE A 137 -15.28 0.07 5.48
C PHE A 137 -16.44 -0.85 5.07
N TRP A 138 -16.64 -1.95 5.78
CA TRP A 138 -17.78 -2.84 5.60
C TRP A 138 -19.11 -2.09 5.62
N LYS A 139 -19.32 -1.28 6.66
CA LYS A 139 -20.53 -0.46 6.76
C LYS A 139 -20.66 0.54 5.62
N LEU A 140 -19.58 1.22 5.26
CA LEU A 140 -19.57 2.17 4.14
C LEU A 140 -20.00 1.49 2.83
N ALA A 141 -19.45 0.32 2.54
CA ALA A 141 -19.75 -0.44 1.34
C ALA A 141 -21.25 -0.85 1.31
N LEU A 142 -21.75 -1.48 2.38
CA LEU A 142 -23.14 -1.91 2.45
C LEU A 142 -24.15 -0.75 2.44
N ASP A 143 -23.85 0.36 3.08
CA ASP A 143 -24.71 1.54 3.10
C ASP A 143 -24.86 2.18 1.70
N ASN A 144 -23.98 1.89 0.75
CA ASN A 144 -23.98 2.49 -0.59
C ASN A 144 -24.23 1.50 -1.73
N LYS A 145 -24.09 0.19 -1.54
CA LYS A 145 -24.13 -0.84 -2.62
C LYS A 145 -25.38 -0.82 -3.51
N ASP A 146 -26.53 -0.52 -2.92
CA ASP A 146 -27.84 -0.55 -3.61
C ASP A 146 -28.28 0.85 -4.09
N LYS A 147 -27.44 1.86 -3.95
CA LYS A 147 -27.76 3.24 -4.34
C LYS A 147 -27.26 3.51 -5.76
N ASP A 148 -28.11 4.11 -6.59
CA ASP A 148 -27.72 4.61 -7.91
C ASP A 148 -26.99 5.97 -7.77
N ILE A 149 -25.72 5.89 -7.34
CA ILE A 149 -24.87 7.07 -7.16
C ILE A 149 -23.95 7.20 -8.36
N LYS A 150 -24.03 8.36 -9.02
CA LYS A 150 -23.08 8.70 -10.10
C LYS A 150 -21.77 9.18 -9.51
N ALA A 151 -20.66 8.73 -10.11
CA ALA A 151 -19.33 9.21 -9.75
C ALA A 151 -19.24 10.73 -9.96
N THR A 152 -18.90 11.45 -8.91
CA THR A 152 -18.54 12.86 -9.00
C THR A 152 -17.08 13.02 -9.41
N PRO A 153 -16.66 14.17 -9.97
CA PRO A 153 -15.23 14.40 -10.26
C PRO A 153 -14.32 14.16 -9.04
N GLU A 154 -14.77 14.51 -7.83
CA GLU A 154 -14.03 14.26 -6.59
C GLU A 154 -13.90 12.75 -6.29
N LEU A 155 -14.96 11.95 -6.51
CA LEU A 155 -14.90 10.49 -6.35
C LEU A 155 -13.97 9.84 -7.37
N VAL A 156 -14.06 10.24 -8.64
CA VAL A 156 -13.15 9.76 -9.71
C VAL A 156 -11.70 10.05 -9.33
N LYS A 157 -11.39 11.28 -8.93
CA LYS A 157 -10.05 11.67 -8.49
C LYS A 157 -9.56 10.82 -7.31
N VAL A 158 -10.38 10.65 -6.27
CA VAL A 158 -10.04 9.85 -5.09
C VAL A 158 -9.78 8.40 -5.47
N ARG A 159 -10.58 7.83 -6.38
CA ARG A 159 -10.40 6.47 -6.90
C ARG A 159 -9.06 6.30 -7.60
N HIS A 160 -8.72 7.16 -8.56
CA HIS A 160 -7.44 7.08 -9.26
C HIS A 160 -6.24 7.31 -8.34
N LYS A 161 -6.31 8.27 -7.41
CA LYS A 161 -5.28 8.48 -6.37
C LYS A 161 -5.11 7.25 -5.48
N LEU A 162 -6.20 6.59 -5.07
CA LEU A 162 -6.17 5.35 -4.30
C LEU A 162 -5.40 4.25 -5.04
N VAL A 163 -5.75 4.00 -6.31
CA VAL A 163 -5.07 2.97 -7.13
C VAL A 163 -3.58 3.28 -7.26
N HIS A 164 -3.24 4.53 -7.62
CA HIS A 164 -1.86 4.99 -7.77
C HIS A 164 -1.05 4.78 -6.48
N ASP A 165 -1.56 5.26 -5.35
CA ASP A 165 -0.82 5.24 -4.08
C ASP A 165 -0.63 3.82 -3.55
N ILE A 166 -1.67 2.99 -3.60
CA ILE A 166 -1.58 1.60 -3.17
C ILE A 166 -0.61 0.81 -4.06
N THR A 167 -0.72 0.97 -5.38
CA THR A 167 0.17 0.29 -6.34
C THR A 167 1.64 0.69 -6.13
N ASN A 168 1.93 1.97 -5.97
CA ASN A 168 3.30 2.44 -5.74
C ASN A 168 3.88 1.98 -4.41
N ARG A 169 3.08 1.99 -3.34
CA ARG A 169 3.49 1.49 -2.02
C ARG A 169 3.75 -0.02 -2.05
N LEU A 170 2.96 -0.79 -2.83
CA LEU A 170 3.21 -2.21 -3.07
C LEU A 170 4.51 -2.45 -3.86
N ASN A 171 4.73 -1.70 -4.94
CA ASN A 171 5.94 -1.81 -5.76
C ASN A 171 7.22 -1.54 -4.95
N THR A 172 7.14 -0.67 -3.94
CA THR A 172 8.24 -0.40 -3.00
C THR A 172 8.27 -1.32 -1.79
N PHE A 173 7.34 -2.28 -1.71
CA PHE A 173 7.15 -3.20 -0.58
C PHE A 173 6.94 -2.49 0.77
N SER A 174 6.36 -1.29 0.76
CA SER A 174 6.08 -0.48 1.94
C SER A 174 4.72 -0.85 2.55
N LEU A 175 4.59 -2.11 3.01
CA LEU A 175 3.30 -2.73 3.35
C LEU A 175 2.56 -2.00 4.48
N ASN A 176 3.27 -1.48 5.47
CA ASN A 176 2.67 -0.70 6.56
C ASN A 176 2.01 0.59 6.05
N THR A 177 2.63 1.25 5.06
CA THR A 177 2.05 2.46 4.45
C THR A 177 0.90 2.14 3.49
N VAL A 178 0.85 0.94 2.91
CA VAL A 178 -0.34 0.46 2.19
C VAL A 178 -1.54 0.45 3.12
N ILE A 179 -1.39 -0.13 4.31
CA ILE A 179 -2.50 -0.23 5.28
C ILE A 179 -2.92 1.14 5.78
N SER A 180 -1.99 2.04 6.14
CA SER A 180 -2.36 3.41 6.51
C SER A 180 -3.07 4.15 5.37
N GLY A 181 -2.64 3.92 4.12
CA GLY A 181 -3.31 4.45 2.93
C GLY A 181 -4.76 4.01 2.82
N PHE A 182 -5.05 2.73 3.00
CA PHE A 182 -6.43 2.26 3.05
C PHE A 182 -7.25 2.97 4.15
N MET A 183 -6.69 3.17 5.33
CA MET A 183 -7.38 3.88 6.41
C MET A 183 -7.66 5.35 6.06
N GLU A 184 -6.71 6.04 5.44
CA GLU A 184 -6.84 7.42 4.97
C GLU A 184 -7.93 7.56 3.92
N TYR A 185 -7.90 6.69 2.88
CA TYR A 185 -8.90 6.69 1.82
C TYR A 185 -10.29 6.30 2.32
N ASN A 186 -10.38 5.35 3.27
CA ASN A 186 -11.66 5.03 3.90
C ASN A 186 -12.26 6.24 4.63
N ASN A 187 -11.45 7.01 5.36
CA ASN A 187 -11.90 8.24 6.01
C ASN A 187 -12.41 9.26 4.99
N LYS A 188 -11.69 9.46 3.88
CA LYS A 188 -12.09 10.37 2.80
C LYS A 188 -13.39 9.93 2.14
N LEU A 189 -13.54 8.64 1.82
CA LEU A 189 -14.79 8.10 1.25
C LEU A 189 -15.96 8.22 2.23
N MET A 190 -15.73 8.06 3.54
CA MET A 190 -16.77 8.28 4.56
C MET A 190 -17.24 9.75 4.62
N GLU A 191 -16.35 10.71 4.40
CA GLU A 191 -16.72 12.12 4.29
C GLU A 191 -17.56 12.39 3.03
N LEU A 192 -17.13 11.85 1.89
CA LEU A 192 -17.85 11.98 0.63
C LEU A 192 -19.22 11.30 0.68
N SER A 193 -19.31 10.15 1.35
CA SER A 193 -20.58 9.43 1.55
C SER A 193 -21.63 10.29 2.27
N LYS A 194 -21.23 11.16 3.21
CA LYS A 194 -22.16 12.09 3.90
C LYS A 194 -22.65 13.20 2.98
N LYS A 195 -21.91 13.55 1.92
CA LYS A 195 -22.26 14.62 0.98
C LYS A 195 -23.16 14.15 -0.18
N GLY A 196 -23.12 12.87 -0.54
CA GLY A 196 -23.90 12.38 -1.69
C GLY A 196 -23.79 10.88 -1.94
N GLY A 197 -23.05 10.17 -1.09
CA GLY A 197 -22.79 8.73 -1.27
C GLY A 197 -21.47 8.47 -1.98
N VAL A 198 -21.15 7.19 -2.15
CA VAL A 198 -19.98 6.70 -2.90
C VAL A 198 -20.48 5.77 -4.00
N ASP A 199 -20.04 5.99 -5.22
CA ASP A 199 -20.44 5.19 -6.37
C ASP A 199 -19.90 3.76 -6.30
N LYS A 200 -20.59 2.85 -6.99
CA LYS A 200 -20.30 1.43 -6.99
C LYS A 200 -18.88 1.14 -7.47
N GLU A 201 -18.43 1.76 -8.56
CA GLU A 201 -17.13 1.53 -9.16
C GLU A 201 -15.97 1.91 -8.21
N THR A 202 -16.12 3.00 -7.46
CA THR A 202 -15.13 3.40 -6.44
C THR A 202 -15.05 2.38 -5.31
N LEU A 203 -16.17 1.83 -4.86
CA LEU A 203 -16.19 0.80 -3.82
C LEU A 203 -15.63 -0.53 -4.31
N GLU A 204 -15.98 -0.97 -5.51
CA GLU A 204 -15.43 -2.19 -6.14
C GLU A 204 -13.92 -2.07 -6.34
N THR A 205 -13.43 -0.92 -6.80
CA THR A 205 -12.00 -0.63 -6.89
C THR A 205 -11.30 -0.80 -5.54
N TYR A 206 -11.88 -0.27 -4.49
CA TYR A 206 -11.32 -0.41 -3.13
C TYR A 206 -11.33 -1.88 -2.67
N ILE A 207 -12.40 -2.63 -2.92
CA ILE A 207 -12.53 -4.05 -2.58
C ILE A 207 -11.44 -4.88 -3.27
N ILE A 208 -11.22 -4.66 -4.57
CA ILE A 208 -10.17 -5.36 -5.34
C ILE A 208 -8.78 -5.07 -4.75
N LEU A 209 -8.47 -3.81 -4.48
CA LEU A 209 -7.18 -3.43 -3.91
C LEU A 209 -6.97 -3.99 -2.50
N LEU A 210 -8.03 -4.11 -1.71
CA LEU A 210 -7.99 -4.62 -0.34
C LEU A 210 -7.88 -6.15 -0.28
N ALA A 211 -8.32 -6.87 -1.31
CA ALA A 211 -8.42 -8.33 -1.33
C ALA A 211 -7.12 -9.06 -0.92
N PRO A 212 -5.91 -8.70 -1.37
CA PRO A 212 -4.69 -9.36 -0.94
C PRO A 212 -4.42 -9.26 0.57
N PHE A 213 -4.95 -8.25 1.23
CA PHE A 213 -4.74 -7.94 2.65
C PHE A 213 -5.86 -8.49 3.54
N ALA A 214 -7.11 -8.35 3.12
CA ALA A 214 -8.32 -8.80 3.81
C ALA A 214 -9.19 -9.69 2.89
N PRO A 215 -8.73 -10.92 2.57
CA PRO A 215 -9.38 -11.77 1.57
C PRO A 215 -10.84 -12.11 1.91
N HIS A 216 -11.15 -12.39 3.18
CA HIS A 216 -12.51 -12.80 3.56
C HIS A 216 -13.50 -11.64 3.48
N VAL A 217 -13.13 -10.47 3.99
CA VAL A 217 -13.96 -9.25 3.91
C VAL A 217 -14.18 -8.84 2.46
N SER A 218 -13.13 -8.90 1.65
CA SER A 218 -13.21 -8.49 0.24
C SER A 218 -14.05 -9.47 -0.58
N GLU A 219 -13.89 -10.76 -0.39
CA GLU A 219 -14.68 -11.79 -1.10
C GLU A 219 -16.16 -11.66 -0.76
N GLU A 220 -16.51 -11.55 0.52
CA GLU A 220 -17.90 -11.37 0.95
C GLU A 220 -18.52 -10.08 0.41
N LEU A 221 -17.78 -8.95 0.45
CA LEU A 221 -18.28 -7.70 -0.14
C LEU A 221 -18.44 -7.82 -1.65
N TRP A 222 -17.53 -8.51 -2.35
CA TRP A 222 -17.60 -8.76 -3.78
C TRP A 222 -18.88 -9.50 -4.17
N GLU A 223 -19.24 -10.54 -3.43
CA GLU A 223 -20.51 -11.26 -3.58
C GLU A 223 -21.71 -10.34 -3.28
N GLN A 224 -21.64 -9.52 -2.21
CA GLN A 224 -22.69 -8.55 -1.86
C GLN A 224 -22.92 -7.48 -2.95
N PHE A 225 -21.89 -7.20 -3.77
CA PHE A 225 -21.99 -6.30 -4.93
C PHE A 225 -22.53 -6.98 -6.20
N GLY A 226 -22.89 -8.27 -6.10
CA GLY A 226 -23.57 -9.05 -7.15
C GLY A 226 -22.64 -9.83 -8.08
N HIS A 227 -21.36 -9.97 -7.74
CA HIS A 227 -20.43 -10.81 -8.48
C HIS A 227 -20.58 -12.28 -8.07
N THR A 228 -20.40 -13.20 -9.02
CA THR A 228 -20.56 -14.65 -8.82
C THR A 228 -19.25 -15.42 -8.83
N ASP A 229 -18.17 -14.79 -9.25
CA ASP A 229 -16.81 -15.31 -9.23
C ASP A 229 -15.96 -14.61 -8.17
N SER A 230 -14.81 -15.19 -7.84
CA SER A 230 -13.94 -14.66 -6.81
C SER A 230 -13.37 -13.30 -7.17
N VAL A 231 -13.23 -12.41 -6.18
CA VAL A 231 -12.56 -11.11 -6.31
C VAL A 231 -11.10 -11.26 -6.80
N PHE A 232 -10.48 -12.41 -6.57
CA PHE A 232 -9.13 -12.72 -7.05
C PHE A 232 -9.03 -12.98 -8.55
N HIS A 233 -10.16 -13.11 -9.26
CA HIS A 233 -10.21 -13.13 -10.71
C HIS A 233 -10.35 -11.74 -11.33
N ALA A 234 -10.64 -10.73 -10.53
CA ALA A 234 -10.72 -9.35 -11.00
C ALA A 234 -9.34 -8.82 -11.42
N THR A 235 -9.33 -8.02 -12.46
CA THR A 235 -8.11 -7.35 -12.91
C THR A 235 -7.73 -6.24 -11.93
N TRP A 236 -6.42 -6.12 -11.62
CA TRP A 236 -5.91 -5.02 -10.82
C TRP A 236 -6.26 -3.68 -11.48
N PRO A 237 -6.87 -2.72 -10.76
CA PRO A 237 -7.33 -1.48 -11.36
C PRO A 237 -6.19 -0.63 -11.89
N GLU A 238 -6.44 0.06 -13.00
CA GLU A 238 -5.52 1.05 -13.57
C GLU A 238 -5.88 2.46 -13.08
N TYR A 239 -4.90 3.36 -13.12
CA TYR A 239 -5.12 4.77 -12.79
C TYR A 239 -4.75 5.67 -13.96
N ASP A 240 -5.41 6.83 -14.04
CA ASP A 240 -5.12 7.90 -14.98
C ASP A 240 -4.53 9.07 -14.22
N GLU A 241 -3.31 9.49 -14.59
CA GLU A 241 -2.60 10.61 -13.95
C GLU A 241 -3.32 11.94 -14.15
N GLU A 242 -3.98 12.14 -15.30
CA GLU A 242 -4.75 13.35 -15.56
C GLU A 242 -5.98 13.43 -14.64
N ALA A 243 -6.66 12.31 -14.39
CA ALA A 243 -7.79 12.25 -13.48
C ALA A 243 -7.42 12.54 -12.01
N MET A 244 -6.13 12.41 -11.65
CA MET A 244 -5.63 12.68 -10.30
C MET A 244 -5.28 14.15 -10.06
N LYS A 245 -5.14 14.97 -11.10
CA LYS A 245 -4.76 16.38 -10.96
C LYS A 245 -5.79 17.14 -10.15
N ASP A 246 -5.29 17.98 -9.28
CA ASP A 246 -6.14 18.92 -8.56
C ASP A 246 -6.42 20.13 -9.47
N ASP A 247 -7.70 20.49 -9.64
CA ASP A 247 -8.09 21.66 -10.43
C ASP A 247 -7.53 22.93 -9.79
N GLU A 248 -7.45 22.94 -8.45
CA GLU A 248 -6.84 24.00 -7.67
C GLU A 248 -6.01 23.42 -6.52
N ILE A 249 -4.84 24.03 -6.28
CA ILE A 249 -3.98 23.76 -5.13
C ILE A 249 -3.80 25.03 -4.31
N GLU A 250 -3.69 24.91 -2.99
CA GLU A 250 -3.35 26.01 -2.13
C GLU A 250 -1.84 26.20 -2.04
N ILE A 251 -1.35 27.38 -2.38
CA ILE A 251 0.07 27.73 -2.22
C ILE A 251 0.24 28.92 -1.27
N PRO A 252 1.29 28.91 -0.43
CA PRO A 252 1.61 30.04 0.42
C PRO A 252 2.14 31.23 -0.38
N VAL A 253 1.66 32.43 0.00
CA VAL A 253 2.17 33.70 -0.51
C VAL A 253 2.99 34.38 0.57
N GLN A 254 4.24 34.69 0.23
CA GLN A 254 5.23 35.27 1.14
C GLN A 254 5.59 36.70 0.76
N ILE A 255 5.96 37.47 1.78
CA ILE A 255 6.68 38.74 1.66
C ILE A 255 8.02 38.58 2.39
N ASN A 256 9.12 38.80 1.66
CA ASN A 256 10.49 38.66 2.19
C ASN A 256 10.71 37.33 2.94
N GLY A 257 10.17 36.22 2.38
CA GLY A 257 10.30 34.86 2.95
C GLY A 257 9.34 34.54 4.10
N LYS A 258 8.45 35.46 4.51
CA LYS A 258 7.45 35.20 5.56
C LYS A 258 6.07 35.05 4.96
N THR A 259 5.42 33.89 5.20
CA THR A 259 4.06 33.61 4.72
C THR A 259 3.06 34.61 5.31
N LYS A 260 2.22 35.18 4.45
CA LYS A 260 1.20 36.20 4.77
C LYS A 260 -0.22 35.71 4.53
N CYS A 261 -0.43 34.88 3.52
CA CYS A 261 -1.70 34.25 3.18
C CYS A 261 -1.46 33.01 2.33
N THR A 262 -2.52 32.27 2.02
CA THR A 262 -2.56 31.21 1.01
C THR A 262 -3.52 31.61 -0.09
N ILE A 263 -3.26 31.16 -1.32
CA ILE A 263 -4.15 31.30 -2.46
C ILE A 263 -4.37 29.97 -3.15
N ALA A 264 -5.59 29.72 -3.60
CA ALA A 264 -5.89 28.59 -4.46
C ALA A 264 -5.51 28.96 -5.91
N ILE A 265 -4.76 28.13 -6.58
CA ILE A 265 -4.33 28.31 -7.97
C ILE A 265 -4.53 27.03 -8.76
N ASN A 266 -4.75 27.13 -10.07
CA ASN A 266 -4.57 26.02 -10.97
C ASN A 266 -3.07 25.69 -11.06
N PRO A 267 -2.62 24.43 -10.79
CA PRO A 267 -1.20 24.05 -10.87
C PRO A 267 -0.56 24.35 -12.23
N ASP A 268 -1.35 24.21 -13.31
CA ASP A 268 -0.95 24.45 -14.70
C ASP A 268 -1.30 25.89 -15.18
N GLY A 269 -1.72 26.76 -14.24
CA GLY A 269 -2.12 28.15 -14.53
C GLY A 269 -0.95 29.03 -14.96
N ASP A 270 -1.30 30.11 -15.69
CA ASP A 270 -0.31 31.09 -16.14
C ASP A 270 0.37 31.78 -14.96
N LYS A 271 1.70 31.93 -15.06
CA LYS A 271 2.52 32.54 -14.00
C LYS A 271 2.06 33.97 -13.66
N ASP A 272 1.71 34.77 -14.67
CA ASP A 272 1.38 36.18 -14.47
C ASP A 272 -0.01 36.31 -13.82
N GLU A 273 -0.95 35.42 -14.16
CA GLU A 273 -2.25 35.32 -13.48
C GLU A 273 -2.11 34.93 -12.01
N ILE A 274 -1.24 33.93 -11.72
CA ILE A 274 -0.97 33.50 -10.34
C ILE A 274 -0.31 34.59 -9.52
N LEU A 275 0.63 35.35 -10.12
CA LEU A 275 1.26 36.49 -9.46
C LEU A 275 0.27 37.64 -9.21
N ALA A 276 -0.64 37.90 -10.17
CA ALA A 276 -1.70 38.89 -10.01
C ALA A 276 -2.64 38.49 -8.84
N LYS A 277 -3.12 37.24 -8.80
CA LYS A 277 -3.96 36.69 -7.72
C LYS A 277 -3.25 36.76 -6.36
N ALA A 278 -1.94 36.50 -6.32
CA ALA A 278 -1.15 36.63 -5.10
C ALA A 278 -1.04 38.04 -4.59
N LYS A 279 -0.87 39.02 -5.47
CA LYS A 279 -0.83 40.44 -5.11
C LYS A 279 -2.19 40.95 -4.60
N GLU A 280 -3.27 40.54 -5.26
CA GLU A 280 -4.63 40.86 -4.84
C GLU A 280 -4.94 40.32 -3.45
N ALA A 281 -4.59 39.04 -3.20
CA ALA A 281 -4.79 38.40 -1.89
C ALA A 281 -3.95 39.00 -0.74
N LEU A 282 -2.84 39.64 -1.06
CA LEU A 282 -2.03 40.39 -0.09
C LEU A 282 -2.59 41.75 0.24
N GLY A 283 -3.24 42.44 -0.73
CA GLY A 283 -3.82 43.76 -0.55
C GLY A 283 -2.87 44.73 0.13
N ASP A 284 -3.36 45.43 1.16
CA ASP A 284 -2.62 46.46 1.91
C ASP A 284 -1.40 45.94 2.68
N LYS A 285 -1.16 44.60 2.71
CA LYS A 285 0.04 43.99 3.33
C LYS A 285 1.30 44.25 2.51
N VAL A 286 1.16 44.68 1.26
CA VAL A 286 2.28 45.04 0.38
C VAL A 286 2.66 46.52 0.64
N ASN A 287 3.41 46.73 1.72
CA ASN A 287 3.92 48.07 2.08
C ASN A 287 5.34 48.23 1.50
N GLY A 288 5.49 48.93 0.36
CA GLY A 288 6.76 49.20 -0.28
C GLY A 288 6.79 48.85 -1.77
N THR A 289 7.96 49.03 -2.39
CA THR A 289 8.15 48.71 -3.83
C THR A 289 8.56 47.27 -4.01
N ILE A 290 7.79 46.52 -4.81
CA ILE A 290 8.15 45.15 -5.20
C ILE A 290 9.40 45.18 -6.09
N ARG A 291 10.47 44.59 -5.65
CA ARG A 291 11.75 44.47 -6.38
C ARG A 291 11.89 43.19 -7.16
N LYS A 292 11.31 42.13 -6.66
CA LYS A 292 11.39 40.80 -7.30
C LYS A 292 10.17 39.96 -6.96
N GLU A 293 9.63 39.30 -7.98
CA GLU A 293 8.55 38.36 -7.88
C GLU A 293 9.09 36.98 -8.17
N ILE A 294 8.95 36.07 -7.22
CA ILE A 294 9.45 34.68 -7.32
C ILE A 294 8.24 33.77 -7.26
N TYR A 295 8.01 33.02 -8.31
CA TYR A 295 7.03 31.94 -8.34
C TYR A 295 7.74 30.61 -8.54
N VAL A 296 7.53 29.68 -7.64
CA VAL A 296 7.95 28.29 -7.78
C VAL A 296 6.68 27.49 -8.08
N PRO A 297 6.55 26.91 -9.31
CA PRO A 297 5.34 26.23 -9.73
C PRO A 297 4.83 25.24 -8.70
N GLY A 298 3.54 25.34 -8.38
CA GLY A 298 2.86 24.46 -7.44
C GLY A 298 3.32 24.53 -5.97
N ARG A 299 4.24 25.45 -5.63
CA ARG A 299 4.83 25.46 -4.28
C ARG A 299 4.65 26.79 -3.53
N ILE A 300 4.99 27.91 -4.15
CA ILE A 300 5.06 29.17 -3.40
C ILE A 300 5.12 30.40 -4.33
N VAL A 301 4.52 31.50 -3.88
CA VAL A 301 4.82 32.84 -4.39
C VAL A 301 5.55 33.63 -3.30
N ASN A 302 6.65 34.31 -3.63
CA ASN A 302 7.37 35.19 -2.72
C ASN A 302 7.65 36.55 -3.37
N LEU A 303 7.11 37.62 -2.77
CA LEU A 303 7.35 38.97 -3.17
C LEU A 303 8.48 39.58 -2.32
N VAL A 304 9.54 40.03 -2.99
CA VAL A 304 10.65 40.75 -2.32
C VAL A 304 10.34 42.25 -2.38
N ILE A 305 10.12 42.86 -1.24
CA ILE A 305 9.75 44.26 -1.08
C ILE A 305 10.86 45.01 -0.36
N LYS A 306 11.09 46.26 -0.77
CA LYS A 306 11.96 47.21 -0.09
C LYS A 306 11.15 48.40 0.39
#